data_14de167ee30518fdb970518a3a2bcd9c
#
_entry.id   14de167ee30518fdb970518a3a2bcd9c
#
_cell.length_a   1.000
_cell.length_b   1.000
_cell.length_c   1.000
_cell.angle_alpha   90.00
_cell.angle_beta   90.00
_cell.angle_gamma   90.00
#
_symmetry.space_group_name_H-M   'P 1'
#
loop_
_entity.id
_entity.type
_entity.pdbx_description
1 polymer ?
#
loop_
_entity_poly.entity_id
_entity_poly.type
_entity_poly.pdbx_seq_one_letter_code
_entity_poly.pdbx_strand_id
1 'polypeptide(L)'
;VTPDKDFAQLVTENIFLYKPARFGNDIEIMGPQEINKKFEIDSPIKVIDYLVMMGDSVDNIPGIPGVGDKTAKKFLKDYGSIEGLYKNTHNLKGKLKEKVEGNQELAMLSKKLATIITDVPIKYNLENLKISKPSNKIIISIFEDLEFKRLKENYFKLFKQKSDHEIKAVSYTH
;
A
#
# COMPACT_ATOMS: atom_id res chain seq x y z
N VAL A 1 -6.33 -2.20 1.39
CA VAL A 1 -6.04 -3.24 0.39
C VAL A 1 -5.21 -2.62 -0.72
N THR A 2 -3.93 -2.97 -0.84
CA THR A 2 -3.04 -2.44 -1.89
C THR A 2 -1.77 -3.30 -2.01
N PRO A 3 -1.20 -3.48 -3.20
CA PRO A 3 0.11 -4.08 -3.39
C PRO A 3 1.27 -3.10 -3.14
N ASP A 4 0.96 -1.82 -2.98
CA ASP A 4 1.92 -0.74 -2.86
C ASP A 4 2.65 -0.80 -1.50
N LYS A 5 3.98 -0.84 -1.57
CA LYS A 5 4.86 -0.96 -0.41
C LYS A 5 4.92 0.30 0.45
N ASP A 6 4.61 1.46 -0.13
CA ASP A 6 4.72 2.75 0.56
C ASP A 6 3.70 2.86 1.69
N PHE A 7 2.55 2.21 1.53
CA PHE A 7 1.56 2.10 2.60
C PHE A 7 2.03 1.27 3.82
N ALA A 8 3.17 0.59 3.73
CA ALA A 8 3.74 -0.10 4.87
C ALA A 8 4.08 0.85 6.04
N GLN A 9 4.39 2.13 5.74
CA GLN A 9 4.63 3.17 6.75
C GLN A 9 3.40 3.48 7.63
N LEU A 10 2.18 3.13 7.18
CA LEU A 10 0.92 3.35 7.89
C LEU A 10 0.47 2.15 8.73
N VAL A 11 1.23 1.06 8.71
CA VAL A 11 0.88 -0.16 9.46
C VAL A 11 1.08 0.08 10.96
N THR A 12 0.05 -0.30 11.73
CA THR A 12 0.04 -0.21 13.20
C THR A 12 -0.61 -1.47 13.77
N GLU A 13 -0.77 -1.55 15.09
CA GLU A 13 -1.49 -2.65 15.75
C GLU A 13 -2.96 -2.78 15.27
N ASN A 14 -3.54 -1.71 14.71
CA ASN A 14 -4.92 -1.68 14.22
C ASN A 14 -5.04 -1.53 12.70
N ILE A 15 -3.94 -1.31 11.99
CA ILE A 15 -3.90 -1.10 10.54
C ILE A 15 -2.96 -2.11 9.91
N PHE A 16 -3.51 -2.97 9.05
CA PHE A 16 -2.77 -4.02 8.35
C PHE A 16 -2.72 -3.75 6.86
N LEU A 17 -1.60 -4.07 6.23
CA LEU A 17 -1.47 -4.03 4.79
C LEU A 17 -1.94 -5.35 4.19
N TYR A 18 -3.08 -5.32 3.50
CA TYR A 18 -3.61 -6.46 2.77
C TYR A 18 -3.16 -6.39 1.32
N LYS A 19 -2.28 -7.29 0.92
CA LYS A 19 -1.75 -7.40 -0.42
C LYS A 19 -2.47 -8.52 -1.16
N PRO A 20 -3.19 -8.21 -2.25
CA PRO A 20 -3.92 -9.22 -3.02
C PRO A 20 -3.00 -10.28 -3.61
N ALA A 21 -3.52 -11.49 -3.73
CA ALA A 21 -2.84 -12.57 -4.44
C ALA A 21 -2.50 -12.17 -5.89
N ARG A 22 -1.32 -12.55 -6.35
CA ARG A 22 -0.84 -12.25 -7.69
C ARG A 22 -0.21 -13.51 -8.29
N PHE A 23 -0.64 -13.92 -9.49
CA PHE A 23 -0.08 -15.05 -10.23
C PHE A 23 0.05 -16.37 -9.43
N GLY A 24 -1.02 -16.74 -8.68
CA GLY A 24 -1.04 -17.99 -7.90
C GLY A 24 -0.35 -17.93 -6.55
N ASN A 25 0.21 -16.78 -6.14
CA ASN A 25 0.64 -16.57 -4.78
C ASN A 25 -0.57 -16.38 -3.86
N ASP A 26 -0.37 -16.70 -2.58
CA ASP A 26 -1.38 -16.46 -1.55
C ASP A 26 -1.54 -14.96 -1.24
N ILE A 27 -2.66 -14.64 -0.58
CA ILE A 27 -2.90 -13.33 0.00
C ILE A 27 -1.88 -13.11 1.12
N GLU A 28 -1.23 -11.95 1.11
CA GLU A 28 -0.28 -11.55 2.16
C GLU A 28 -0.90 -10.46 3.02
N ILE A 29 -1.07 -10.74 4.32
CA ILE A 29 -1.52 -9.74 5.30
C ILE A 29 -0.34 -9.41 6.19
N MET A 30 0.07 -8.15 6.19
CA MET A 30 1.26 -7.68 6.91
C MET A 30 0.86 -6.71 8.01
N GLY A 31 1.12 -7.11 9.26
CA GLY A 31 1.11 -6.26 10.44
C GLY A 31 2.51 -5.70 10.74
N PRO A 32 2.70 -5.08 11.91
CA PRO A 32 3.99 -4.49 12.29
C PRO A 32 5.15 -5.49 12.26
N GLN A 33 4.92 -6.72 12.72
CA GLN A 33 5.97 -7.74 12.78
C GLN A 33 6.43 -8.19 11.39
N GLU A 34 5.49 -8.39 10.46
CA GLU A 34 5.78 -8.77 9.08
C GLU A 34 6.53 -7.65 8.34
N ILE A 35 6.11 -6.39 8.55
CA ILE A 35 6.80 -5.22 7.99
C ILE A 35 8.21 -5.11 8.56
N ASN A 36 8.35 -5.17 9.88
CA ASN A 36 9.65 -5.08 10.54
C ASN A 36 10.61 -6.18 10.06
N LYS A 37 10.12 -7.41 9.94
CA LYS A 37 10.90 -8.53 9.41
C LYS A 37 11.30 -8.33 7.95
N LYS A 38 10.37 -7.86 7.10
CA LYS A 38 10.59 -7.70 5.67
C LYS A 38 11.63 -6.63 5.36
N PHE A 39 11.58 -5.50 6.05
CA PHE A 39 12.48 -4.36 5.84
C PHE A 39 13.68 -4.35 6.79
N GLU A 40 13.75 -5.31 7.74
CA GLU A 40 14.79 -5.39 8.78
C GLU A 40 14.87 -4.10 9.63
N ILE A 41 13.70 -3.60 10.02
CA ILE A 41 13.52 -2.39 10.82
C ILE A 41 12.83 -2.71 12.15
N ASP A 42 12.82 -1.79 13.10
CA ASP A 42 12.17 -1.96 14.40
C ASP A 42 10.77 -1.36 14.49
N SER A 43 10.39 -0.55 13.48
CA SER A 43 9.07 0.08 13.43
C SER A 43 8.64 0.35 11.98
N PRO A 44 7.35 0.13 11.61
CA PRO A 44 6.84 0.36 10.25
C PRO A 44 7.09 1.77 9.70
N ILE A 45 7.07 2.79 10.54
CA ILE A 45 7.34 4.18 10.12
C ILE A 45 8.74 4.35 9.50
N LYS A 46 9.71 3.50 9.84
CA LYS A 46 11.06 3.53 9.28
C LYS A 46 11.14 3.06 7.83
N VAL A 47 10.04 2.55 7.27
CA VAL A 47 9.94 2.31 5.82
C VAL A 47 10.19 3.59 5.04
N ILE A 48 9.80 4.76 5.58
CA ILE A 48 10.10 6.06 4.97
C ILE A 48 11.61 6.22 4.80
N ASP A 49 12.37 6.07 5.87
CA ASP A 49 13.83 6.24 5.84
C ASP A 49 14.52 5.19 4.95
N TYR A 50 13.99 3.96 4.92
CA TYR A 50 14.44 2.92 4.01
C TYR A 50 14.28 3.33 2.53
N LEU A 51 13.09 3.81 2.16
CA LEU A 51 12.79 4.26 0.80
C LEU A 51 13.64 5.48 0.41
N VAL A 52 13.83 6.41 1.33
CA VAL A 52 14.69 7.59 1.12
C VAL A 52 16.13 7.21 0.84
N MET A 53 16.67 6.23 1.57
CA MET A 53 18.06 5.80 1.39
C MET A 53 18.23 4.99 0.10
N MET A 54 17.32 4.04 -0.16
CA MET A 54 17.40 3.14 -1.29
C MET A 54 16.97 3.80 -2.59
N GLY A 55 16.01 4.72 -2.52
CA GLY A 55 15.28 5.25 -3.67
C GLY A 55 14.14 4.35 -4.11
N ASP A 56 13.26 4.91 -4.93
CA ASP A 56 12.19 4.21 -5.60
C ASP A 56 12.06 4.69 -7.05
N SER A 57 12.41 3.83 -7.98
CA SER A 57 12.35 4.16 -9.41
C SER A 57 10.94 4.23 -9.95
N VAL A 58 9.96 3.59 -9.31
CA VAL A 58 8.55 3.62 -9.72
C VAL A 58 7.98 5.02 -9.47
N ASP A 59 8.29 5.58 -8.29
CA ASP A 59 7.81 6.89 -7.86
C ASP A 59 8.81 8.03 -8.14
N ASN A 60 9.87 7.71 -8.89
CA ASN A 60 10.93 8.65 -9.23
C ASN A 60 11.61 9.29 -8.00
N ILE A 61 11.70 8.52 -6.91
CA ILE A 61 12.44 8.91 -5.71
C ILE A 61 13.91 8.51 -5.89
N PRO A 62 14.83 9.46 -5.97
CA PRO A 62 16.21 9.16 -6.42
C PRO A 62 17.03 8.37 -5.41
N GLY A 63 16.71 8.45 -4.11
CA GLY A 63 17.51 7.84 -3.07
C GLY A 63 18.90 8.46 -2.91
N ILE A 64 19.79 7.77 -2.21
CA ILE A 64 21.20 8.14 -2.09
C ILE A 64 22.00 7.32 -3.12
N PRO A 65 22.71 7.95 -4.08
CA PRO A 65 23.44 7.24 -5.11
C PRO A 65 24.45 6.23 -4.55
N GLY A 66 24.29 4.95 -4.93
CA GLY A 66 25.13 3.84 -4.46
C GLY A 66 24.69 3.22 -3.13
N VAL A 67 23.57 3.64 -2.58
CA VAL A 67 22.91 2.98 -1.45
C VAL A 67 21.80 2.09 -2.01
N GLY A 68 21.99 0.78 -1.93
CA GLY A 68 20.96 -0.21 -2.25
C GLY A 68 20.37 -0.86 -1.01
N ASP A 69 19.52 -1.87 -1.19
CA ASP A 69 18.77 -2.56 -0.11
C ASP A 69 19.64 -2.90 1.11
N LYS A 70 20.74 -3.63 0.91
CA LYS A 70 21.62 -4.06 2.01
C LYS A 70 22.24 -2.89 2.76
N THR A 71 22.62 -1.84 2.05
CA THR A 71 23.26 -0.67 2.67
C THR A 71 22.23 0.18 3.41
N ALA A 72 21.04 0.36 2.86
CA ALA A 72 19.96 1.07 3.52
C ALA A 72 19.54 0.40 4.83
N LYS A 73 19.36 -0.92 4.83
CA LYS A 73 19.08 -1.71 6.03
C LYS A 73 20.19 -1.59 7.08
N LYS A 74 21.45 -1.67 6.64
CA LYS A 74 22.60 -1.48 7.55
C LYS A 74 22.59 -0.08 8.15
N PHE A 75 22.35 0.96 7.36
CA PHE A 75 22.29 2.33 7.86
C PHE A 75 21.17 2.54 8.86
N LEU A 76 19.99 1.95 8.61
CA LEU A 76 18.88 1.99 9.56
C LEU A 76 19.21 1.30 10.89
N LYS A 77 19.89 0.16 10.82
CA LYS A 77 20.35 -0.56 12.00
C LYS A 77 21.40 0.22 12.79
N ASP A 78 22.37 0.86 12.10
CA ASP A 78 23.51 1.54 12.72
C ASP A 78 23.14 2.95 13.20
N TYR A 79 22.27 3.67 12.48
CA TYR A 79 21.99 5.09 12.69
C TYR A 79 20.52 5.40 13.00
N GLY A 80 19.62 4.46 12.82
CA GLY A 80 18.21 4.53 13.18
C GLY A 80 17.30 5.30 12.20
N SER A 81 17.81 6.34 11.54
CA SER A 81 17.07 7.16 10.57
C SER A 81 18.01 7.87 9.59
N ILE A 82 17.45 8.53 8.60
CA ILE A 82 18.22 9.36 7.66
C ILE A 82 18.89 10.53 8.37
N GLU A 83 18.24 11.16 9.33
CA GLU A 83 18.81 12.22 10.14
C GLU A 83 19.97 11.69 11.03
N GLY A 84 19.78 10.48 11.57
CA GLY A 84 20.83 9.78 12.33
C GLY A 84 22.06 9.50 11.48
N LEU A 85 21.86 9.07 10.24
CA LEU A 85 22.93 8.87 9.27
C LEU A 85 23.70 10.17 9.03
N TYR A 86 23.01 11.29 8.74
CA TYR A 86 23.65 12.57 8.45
C TYR A 86 24.39 13.17 9.65
N LYS A 87 23.91 12.94 10.87
CA LYS A 87 24.63 13.35 12.10
C LYS A 87 25.92 12.55 12.32
N ASN A 88 26.04 11.39 11.71
CA ASN A 88 27.14 10.44 11.92
C ASN A 88 27.96 10.15 10.66
N THR A 89 27.94 11.02 9.64
CA THR A 89 28.68 10.82 8.39
C THR A 89 30.18 10.72 8.60
N HIS A 90 30.71 11.25 9.70
CA HIS A 90 32.11 11.11 10.08
C HIS A 90 32.55 9.65 10.29
N ASN A 91 31.63 8.73 10.55
CA ASN A 91 31.90 7.29 10.66
C ASN A 91 32.01 6.60 9.29
N LEU A 92 31.53 7.25 8.23
CA LEU A 92 31.61 6.73 6.88
C LEU A 92 33.01 6.99 6.28
N LYS A 93 33.41 6.19 5.31
CA LYS A 93 34.72 6.30 4.64
C LYS A 93 34.58 6.26 3.12
N GLY A 94 35.56 6.86 2.44
CA GLY A 94 35.73 6.80 1.01
C GLY A 94 34.54 7.34 0.21
N LYS A 95 34.34 6.81 -0.98
CA LYS A 95 33.31 7.27 -1.94
C LYS A 95 31.88 7.21 -1.38
N LEU A 96 31.60 6.32 -0.41
CA LEU A 96 30.29 6.24 0.19
C LEU A 96 29.99 7.47 1.05
N LYS A 97 30.97 7.95 1.82
CA LYS A 97 30.86 9.20 2.58
C LYS A 97 30.58 10.39 1.66
N GLU A 98 31.39 10.55 0.62
CA GLU A 98 31.22 11.64 -0.36
C GLU A 98 29.82 11.63 -0.97
N LYS A 99 29.32 10.46 -1.34
CA LYS A 99 27.98 10.31 -1.93
C LYS A 99 26.87 10.65 -0.93
N VAL A 100 26.97 10.19 0.32
CA VAL A 100 26.00 10.51 1.34
C VAL A 100 26.00 12.02 1.62
N GLU A 101 27.15 12.60 1.90
CA GLU A 101 27.27 14.04 2.22
C GLU A 101 26.85 14.93 1.04
N GLY A 102 27.26 14.59 -0.19
CA GLY A 102 26.92 15.35 -1.39
C GLY A 102 25.47 15.29 -1.82
N ASN A 103 24.65 14.39 -1.25
CA ASN A 103 23.24 14.22 -1.64
C ASN A 103 22.25 14.48 -0.48
N GLN A 104 22.65 15.26 0.52
CA GLN A 104 21.83 15.53 1.70
C GLN A 104 20.50 16.22 1.33
N GLU A 105 20.53 17.27 0.53
CA GLU A 105 19.34 17.99 0.12
C GLU A 105 18.37 17.06 -0.65
N LEU A 106 18.93 16.25 -1.55
CA LEU A 106 18.16 15.29 -2.34
C LEU A 106 17.51 14.22 -1.46
N ALA A 107 18.21 13.73 -0.43
CA ALA A 107 17.66 12.78 0.52
C ALA A 107 16.54 13.40 1.36
N MET A 108 16.67 14.65 1.79
CA MET A 108 15.61 15.34 2.52
C MET A 108 14.38 15.61 1.63
N LEU A 109 14.57 15.95 0.36
CA LEU A 109 13.48 16.03 -0.61
C LEU A 109 12.82 14.68 -0.81
N SER A 110 13.59 13.61 -0.97
CA SER A 110 13.08 12.24 -1.08
C SER A 110 12.25 11.84 0.14
N LYS A 111 12.67 12.25 1.35
CA LYS A 111 11.89 12.01 2.59
C LYS A 111 10.53 12.69 2.54
N LYS A 112 10.49 13.94 2.10
CA LYS A 112 9.23 14.67 1.95
C LYS A 112 8.31 14.00 0.92
N LEU A 113 8.86 13.48 -0.19
CA LEU A 113 8.08 12.81 -1.23
C LEU A 113 7.60 11.42 -0.81
N ALA A 114 8.42 10.66 -0.09
CA ALA A 114 8.08 9.32 0.36
C ALA A 114 7.10 9.31 1.55
N THR A 115 6.97 10.41 2.28
CA THR A 115 6.09 10.48 3.46
C THR A 115 4.65 10.71 3.04
N ILE A 116 3.76 9.77 3.38
CA ILE A 116 2.32 9.89 3.14
C ILE A 116 1.72 10.93 4.08
N ILE A 117 1.00 11.90 3.51
CA ILE A 117 0.27 12.92 4.28
C ILE A 117 -1.03 12.29 4.80
N THR A 118 -1.21 12.24 6.11
CA THR A 118 -2.37 11.62 6.77
C THR A 118 -3.40 12.62 7.29
N ASP A 119 -3.06 13.90 7.32
CA ASP A 119 -3.88 15.02 7.82
C ASP A 119 -4.44 15.91 6.71
N VAL A 120 -4.68 15.33 5.53
CA VAL A 120 -5.25 16.05 4.39
C VAL A 120 -6.61 16.65 4.80
N PRO A 121 -6.85 17.96 4.57
CA PRO A 121 -8.08 18.64 5.00
C PRO A 121 -9.28 18.28 4.10
N ILE A 122 -9.71 17.03 4.16
CA ILE A 122 -10.90 16.53 3.49
C ILE A 122 -12.10 16.52 4.45
N LYS A 123 -13.25 16.95 3.95
CA LYS A 123 -14.52 16.81 4.69
C LYS A 123 -15.15 15.48 4.32
N TYR A 124 -15.30 14.59 5.28
CA TYR A 124 -16.01 13.33 5.10
C TYR A 124 -16.97 13.07 6.27
N ASN A 125 -18.03 12.32 5.98
CA ASN A 125 -18.96 11.86 6.99
C ASN A 125 -18.93 10.32 7.01
N LEU A 126 -18.62 9.73 8.15
CA LEU A 126 -18.54 8.28 8.32
C LEU A 126 -19.86 7.58 7.96
N GLU A 127 -21.01 8.23 8.18
CA GLU A 127 -22.31 7.68 7.79
C GLU A 127 -22.41 7.45 6.27
N ASN A 128 -21.80 8.33 5.46
CA ASN A 128 -21.79 8.21 4.01
C ASN A 128 -20.86 7.10 3.51
N LEU A 129 -19.98 6.58 4.37
CA LEU A 129 -19.07 5.48 4.04
C LEU A 129 -19.67 4.10 4.38
N LYS A 130 -20.84 4.06 5.00
CA LYS A 130 -21.52 2.80 5.28
C LYS A 130 -22.00 2.15 3.99
N ILE A 131 -21.73 0.85 3.89
CA ILE A 131 -22.21 0.06 2.75
C ILE A 131 -23.75 -0.02 2.84
N SER A 132 -24.44 0.57 1.88
CA SER A 132 -25.88 0.42 1.73
C SER A 132 -26.22 -0.89 0.98
N LYS A 133 -27.44 -1.41 1.23
CA LYS A 133 -27.93 -2.54 0.43
C LYS A 133 -28.02 -2.12 -1.05
N PRO A 134 -27.41 -2.87 -1.96
CA PRO A 134 -27.48 -2.56 -3.37
C PRO A 134 -28.91 -2.70 -3.89
N SER A 135 -29.30 -1.85 -4.83
CA SER A 135 -30.58 -1.98 -5.53
C SER A 135 -30.48 -3.09 -6.57
N ASN A 136 -31.10 -4.24 -6.31
CA ASN A 136 -31.11 -5.37 -7.25
C ASN A 136 -31.60 -4.97 -8.64
N LYS A 137 -32.63 -4.13 -8.72
CA LYS A 137 -33.19 -3.66 -10.01
C LYS A 137 -32.14 -2.92 -10.84
N ILE A 138 -31.42 -1.99 -10.23
CA ILE A 138 -30.37 -1.20 -10.92
C ILE A 138 -29.21 -2.09 -11.33
N ILE A 139 -28.73 -2.95 -10.42
CA ILE A 139 -27.58 -3.81 -10.71
C ILE A 139 -27.87 -4.84 -11.80
N ILE A 140 -29.05 -5.44 -11.77
CA ILE A 140 -29.48 -6.40 -12.81
C ILE A 140 -29.54 -5.71 -14.16
N SER A 141 -30.16 -4.51 -14.24
CA SER A 141 -30.22 -3.74 -15.49
C SER A 141 -28.81 -3.47 -16.03
N ILE A 142 -27.89 -3.00 -15.19
CA ILE A 142 -26.49 -2.75 -15.61
C ILE A 142 -25.82 -4.03 -16.11
N PHE A 143 -26.00 -5.16 -15.42
CA PHE A 143 -25.39 -6.42 -15.85
C PHE A 143 -26.00 -6.95 -17.16
N GLU A 144 -27.27 -6.68 -17.42
CA GLU A 144 -27.94 -7.04 -18.68
C GLU A 144 -27.48 -6.14 -19.82
N ASP A 145 -27.45 -4.82 -19.61
CA ASP A 145 -26.99 -3.84 -20.59
C ASP A 145 -25.53 -4.05 -21.01
N LEU A 146 -24.68 -4.48 -20.06
CA LEU A 146 -23.26 -4.75 -20.30
C LEU A 146 -22.95 -6.22 -20.58
N GLU A 147 -23.94 -7.09 -20.63
CA GLU A 147 -23.80 -8.55 -20.87
C GLU A 147 -22.88 -9.26 -19.84
N PHE A 148 -22.84 -8.79 -18.60
CA PHE A 148 -21.97 -9.32 -17.52
C PHE A 148 -22.57 -10.58 -16.86
N LYS A 149 -22.71 -11.66 -17.59
CA LYS A 149 -23.32 -12.94 -17.12
C LYS A 149 -22.65 -13.46 -15.86
N ARG A 150 -21.32 -13.61 -15.86
CA ARG A 150 -20.56 -14.14 -14.72
C ARG A 150 -20.63 -13.25 -13.47
N LEU A 151 -20.61 -11.92 -13.66
CA LEU A 151 -20.74 -10.99 -12.54
C LEU A 151 -22.14 -11.03 -11.94
N LYS A 152 -23.18 -11.15 -12.76
CA LYS A 152 -24.57 -11.34 -12.32
C LYS A 152 -24.72 -12.61 -11.45
N GLU A 153 -24.15 -13.74 -11.88
CA GLU A 153 -24.17 -14.98 -11.11
C GLU A 153 -23.44 -14.84 -9.77
N ASN A 154 -22.25 -14.24 -9.76
CA ASN A 154 -21.46 -14.01 -8.55
C ASN A 154 -22.17 -13.05 -7.60
N TYR A 155 -22.80 -12.01 -8.11
CA TYR A 155 -23.61 -11.09 -7.30
C TYR A 155 -24.72 -11.82 -6.55
N PHE A 156 -25.49 -12.68 -7.22
CA PHE A 156 -26.54 -13.46 -6.57
C PHE A 156 -26.00 -14.50 -5.56
N LYS A 157 -24.81 -15.04 -5.81
CA LYS A 157 -24.16 -15.94 -4.82
C LYS A 157 -23.73 -15.19 -3.54
N LEU A 158 -23.20 -13.98 -3.68
CA LEU A 158 -22.73 -13.17 -2.56
C LEU A 158 -23.88 -12.54 -1.77
N PHE A 159 -24.89 -12.06 -2.46
CA PHE A 159 -26.04 -11.37 -1.88
C PHE A 159 -27.28 -12.25 -1.94
N LYS A 160 -27.19 -13.54 -1.50
CA LYS A 160 -28.34 -14.40 -1.31
C LYS A 160 -29.39 -13.71 -0.46
N GLN A 161 -30.21 -12.89 -1.10
CA GLN A 161 -31.48 -12.48 -0.50
C GLN A 161 -32.41 -13.69 -0.57
N LYS A 162 -33.03 -14.05 0.55
CA LYS A 162 -34.27 -14.80 0.50
C LYS A 162 -35.19 -13.99 -0.41
N SER A 163 -35.35 -14.42 -1.63
CA SER A 163 -36.31 -13.83 -2.57
C SER A 163 -37.68 -14.22 -2.10
N ASP A 164 -38.42 -13.31 -1.51
CA ASP A 164 -39.88 -13.43 -1.34
C ASP A 164 -40.62 -13.16 -2.64
N HIS A 165 -40.01 -13.36 -3.79
CA HIS A 165 -40.71 -13.37 -5.07
C HIS A 165 -40.08 -14.42 -5.99
N GLU A 166 -40.84 -15.48 -6.24
CA GLU A 166 -40.65 -16.37 -7.38
C GLU A 166 -40.57 -15.54 -8.68
N ILE A 167 -39.36 -15.44 -9.22
CA ILE A 167 -39.23 -15.00 -10.62
C ILE A 167 -39.72 -16.15 -11.44
N LYS A 168 -40.98 -16.07 -11.95
CA LYS A 168 -41.50 -16.96 -12.95
C LYS A 168 -40.50 -17.00 -14.11
N ALA A 169 -39.89 -18.16 -14.32
CA ALA A 169 -39.06 -18.42 -15.47
C ALA A 169 -39.93 -18.19 -16.73
N VAL A 170 -39.58 -17.16 -17.50
CA VAL A 170 -40.15 -16.98 -18.80
C VAL A 170 -39.46 -18.02 -19.71
N SER A 171 -40.15 -19.13 -19.96
CA SER A 171 -39.72 -20.14 -20.92
C SER A 171 -39.90 -19.55 -22.32
N TYR A 172 -38.79 -19.28 -22.99
CA TYR A 172 -38.82 -19.06 -24.46
C TYR A 172 -38.88 -20.44 -25.13
N THR A 173 -40.08 -20.84 -25.51
CA THR A 173 -40.27 -21.91 -26.51
C THR A 173 -40.14 -21.29 -27.87
N HIS A 174 -39.19 -21.74 -28.63
CA HIS A 174 -39.17 -21.62 -30.09
C HIS A 174 -39.91 -22.79 -30.72
#